data_50fd47bd6836fb4b523aaeec4cd22f17
#
_entry.id   50fd47bd6836fb4b523aaeec4cd22f17
#
_cell.length_a   1.000
_cell.length_b   1.000
_cell.length_c   1.000
_cell.angle_alpha   90.00
_cell.angle_beta   90.00
_cell.angle_gamma   90.00
#
_symmetry.space_group_name_H-M   'P 1'
#
loop_
_entity.id
_entity.type
_entity.pdbx_description
1 polymer ?
#
loop_
_entity_poly.entity_id
_entity_poly.type
_entity_poly.pdbx_seq_one_letter_code
_entity_poly.pdbx_strand_id
1 'polypeptide(L)'
;TITSAATTCHWTLQENCKPKPGALENRINIIDTPGHVDFTVEVERSLRVLDGAVGVFCAKGGVEPQSENVWRQADTYNVPRMAFINKMDILGADFYGAVEQIRTRLGKNAICLQLPIGKEDEFKGIIDLFEMKAYIYNDDKGEDIAVVDIPDDMKDDAELYRVELVEKICELDDDLMMEYLEGEEPSV
;
A
#
# COMPACT_ATOMS: atom_id res chain seq x y z
N THR A 1 18.49 -4.95 -7.33
CA THR A 1 18.32 -6.29 -7.95
C THR A 1 18.82 -6.23 -9.36
N ILE A 2 19.64 -7.20 -9.77
CA ILE A 2 20.22 -7.27 -11.13
C ILE A 2 19.49 -8.31 -11.98
N THR A 3 18.79 -9.25 -11.34
CA THR A 3 18.02 -10.30 -12.01
C THR A 3 16.67 -10.47 -11.33
N SER A 4 15.65 -10.88 -12.07
CA SER A 4 14.37 -11.26 -11.49
C SER A 4 14.55 -12.46 -10.55
N ALA A 5 13.91 -12.40 -9.40
CA ALA A 5 13.89 -13.48 -8.42
C ALA A 5 12.44 -13.87 -8.11
N ALA A 6 12.20 -15.17 -8.03
CA ALA A 6 10.90 -15.70 -7.61
C ALA A 6 11.06 -16.45 -6.29
N THR A 7 10.18 -16.17 -5.36
CA THR A 7 10.12 -16.86 -4.07
C THR A 7 8.68 -17.17 -3.70
N THR A 8 8.50 -18.16 -2.85
CA THR A 8 7.17 -18.52 -2.34
C THR A 8 7.17 -18.33 -0.82
N CYS A 9 6.15 -17.69 -0.32
CA CYS A 9 5.88 -17.61 1.11
C CYS A 9 4.46 -18.09 1.40
N HIS A 10 4.22 -18.44 2.66
CA HIS A 10 2.90 -18.77 3.17
C HIS A 10 2.49 -17.71 4.18
N TRP A 11 1.27 -17.25 4.07
CA TRP A 11 0.76 -16.20 4.92
C TRP A 11 -0.69 -16.45 5.31
N THR A 12 -1.01 -16.11 6.55
CA THR A 12 -2.35 -16.22 7.11
C THR A 12 -2.80 -14.83 7.53
N LEU A 13 -4.07 -14.48 7.23
CA LEU A 13 -4.64 -13.19 7.64
C LEU A 13 -4.39 -12.97 9.13
N GLN A 14 -3.93 -11.78 9.47
CA GLN A 14 -3.57 -11.41 10.83
C GLN A 14 -4.56 -10.40 11.41
N GLU A 15 -4.72 -10.46 12.71
CA GLU A 15 -5.46 -9.51 13.51
C GLU A 15 -4.58 -9.15 14.72
N ASN A 16 -4.29 -7.85 14.92
CA ASN A 16 -3.36 -7.40 15.95
C ASN A 16 -1.99 -8.12 15.91
N CYS A 17 -1.40 -8.21 14.72
CA CYS A 17 -0.12 -8.88 14.44
C CYS A 17 -0.07 -10.38 14.79
N LYS A 18 -1.23 -11.05 14.90
CA LYS A 18 -1.32 -12.50 15.16
C LYS A 18 -2.23 -13.15 14.11
N PRO A 19 -1.97 -14.43 13.76
CA PRO A 19 -2.86 -15.14 12.85
C PRO A 19 -4.31 -15.11 13.35
N LYS A 20 -5.23 -14.63 12.51
CA LYS A 20 -6.67 -14.59 12.84
C LYS A 20 -7.20 -16.01 13.01
N PRO A 21 -7.89 -16.34 14.10
CA PRO A 21 -8.42 -17.67 14.31
C PRO A 21 -9.36 -18.11 13.18
N GLY A 22 -9.08 -19.27 12.60
CA GLY A 22 -9.90 -19.82 11.51
C GLY A 22 -9.56 -19.27 10.11
N ALA A 23 -8.62 -18.33 9.98
CA ALA A 23 -8.16 -17.87 8.68
C ALA A 23 -7.34 -18.96 7.97
N LEU A 24 -7.54 -19.05 6.64
CA LEU A 24 -6.82 -19.99 5.80
C LEU A 24 -5.38 -19.50 5.55
N GLU A 25 -4.45 -20.46 5.48
CA GLU A 25 -3.11 -20.18 5.01
C GLU A 25 -3.12 -19.96 3.48
N ASN A 26 -2.56 -18.85 3.04
CA ASN A 26 -2.45 -18.50 1.64
C ASN A 26 -1.01 -18.71 1.17
N ARG A 27 -0.85 -19.34 0.02
CA ARG A 27 0.44 -19.43 -0.67
C ARG A 27 0.59 -18.23 -1.59
N ILE A 28 1.62 -17.42 -1.34
CA ILE A 28 1.93 -16.22 -2.11
C ILE A 28 3.24 -16.47 -2.88
N ASN A 29 3.19 -16.34 -4.21
CA ASN A 29 4.36 -16.40 -5.07
C ASN A 29 4.77 -14.96 -5.41
N ILE A 30 5.94 -14.56 -4.96
CA ILE A 30 6.48 -13.22 -5.17
C ILE A 30 7.49 -13.27 -6.29
N ILE A 31 7.33 -12.42 -7.30
CA ILE A 31 8.31 -12.18 -8.36
C ILE A 31 8.87 -10.78 -8.15
N ASP A 32 10.11 -10.70 -7.66
CA ASP A 32 10.83 -9.44 -7.53
C ASP A 32 11.51 -9.11 -8.86
N THR A 33 11.18 -7.94 -9.42
CA THR A 33 11.74 -7.46 -10.69
C THR A 33 12.64 -6.25 -10.47
N PRO A 34 13.79 -6.16 -11.20
CA PRO A 34 14.64 -4.99 -11.12
C PRO A 34 13.92 -3.73 -11.60
N GLY A 35 14.12 -2.61 -10.89
CA GLY A 35 13.54 -1.31 -11.26
C GLY A 35 14.35 -0.54 -12.33
N HIS A 36 15.35 -1.13 -12.98
CA HIS A 36 16.20 -0.45 -13.95
C HIS A 36 15.64 -0.59 -15.37
N VAL A 37 15.80 0.44 -16.20
CA VAL A 37 15.29 0.49 -17.60
C VAL A 37 15.78 -0.67 -18.48
N ASP A 38 16.96 -1.19 -18.22
CA ASP A 38 17.55 -2.29 -18.99
C ASP A 38 16.78 -3.62 -18.82
N PHE A 39 15.91 -3.73 -17.81
CA PHE A 39 15.17 -4.93 -17.47
C PHE A 39 13.66 -4.87 -17.82
N THR A 40 13.31 -4.00 -18.77
CA THR A 40 11.91 -3.82 -19.22
C THR A 40 11.29 -5.13 -19.73
N VAL A 41 12.08 -5.99 -20.37
CA VAL A 41 11.59 -7.28 -20.90
C VAL A 41 11.26 -8.27 -19.78
N GLU A 42 12.04 -8.30 -18.70
CA GLU A 42 11.80 -9.12 -17.52
C GLU A 42 10.53 -8.69 -16.81
N VAL A 43 10.33 -7.39 -16.66
CA VAL A 43 9.09 -6.81 -16.10
C VAL A 43 7.89 -7.22 -16.96
N GLU A 44 7.97 -7.05 -18.29
CA GLU A 44 6.88 -7.39 -19.20
C GLU A 44 6.53 -8.89 -19.18
N ARG A 45 7.53 -9.76 -19.10
CA ARG A 45 7.30 -11.20 -18.96
C ARG A 45 6.60 -11.55 -17.65
N SER A 46 6.99 -10.89 -16.56
CA SER A 46 6.38 -11.10 -15.25
C SER A 46 4.92 -10.66 -15.26
N LEU A 47 4.60 -9.49 -15.82
CA LEU A 47 3.24 -8.95 -15.86
C LEU A 47 2.21 -9.88 -16.50
N ARG A 48 2.63 -10.79 -17.40
CA ARG A 48 1.72 -11.75 -18.06
C ARG A 48 1.17 -12.83 -17.15
N VAL A 49 1.80 -13.06 -16.00
CA VAL A 49 1.47 -14.17 -15.09
C VAL A 49 1.09 -13.68 -13.70
N LEU A 50 1.01 -12.36 -13.47
CA LEU A 50 0.70 -11.79 -12.19
C LEU A 50 -0.81 -11.65 -11.99
N ASP A 51 -1.28 -12.03 -10.81
CA ASP A 51 -2.64 -11.74 -10.32
C ASP A 51 -2.75 -10.29 -9.81
N GLY A 52 -1.65 -9.71 -9.37
CA GLY A 52 -1.53 -8.33 -8.92
C GLY A 52 -0.08 -7.89 -8.79
N ALA A 53 0.15 -6.59 -8.66
CA ALA A 53 1.48 -6.03 -8.53
C ALA A 53 1.55 -4.99 -7.39
N VAL A 54 2.72 -4.89 -6.77
CA VAL A 54 3.04 -3.82 -5.83
C VAL A 54 4.09 -2.92 -6.46
N GLY A 55 3.71 -1.69 -6.80
CA GLY A 55 4.63 -0.66 -7.28
C GLY A 55 5.30 0.03 -6.09
N VAL A 56 6.62 -0.12 -5.97
CA VAL A 56 7.39 0.51 -4.89
C VAL A 56 7.92 1.87 -5.32
N PHE A 57 7.48 2.91 -4.63
CA PHE A 57 7.88 4.30 -4.87
C PHE A 57 8.77 4.80 -3.73
N CYS A 58 9.75 5.64 -4.05
CA CYS A 58 10.56 6.29 -3.04
C CYS A 58 9.83 7.51 -2.48
N ALA A 59 9.70 7.64 -1.16
CA ALA A 59 9.05 8.78 -0.49
C ALA A 59 9.69 10.13 -0.86
N LYS A 60 10.98 10.16 -1.18
CA LYS A 60 11.70 11.36 -1.61
C LYS A 60 11.59 11.61 -3.11
N GLY A 61 11.73 10.56 -3.94
CA GLY A 61 11.74 10.67 -5.40
C GLY A 61 10.35 10.74 -6.02
N GLY A 62 9.36 10.17 -5.34
CA GLY A 62 8.00 10.07 -5.86
C GLY A 62 7.91 9.23 -7.12
N VAL A 63 7.20 9.74 -8.12
CA VAL A 63 7.04 9.07 -9.41
C VAL A 63 8.18 9.43 -10.35
N GLU A 64 9.04 8.47 -10.64
CA GLU A 64 10.14 8.57 -11.58
C GLU A 64 9.74 8.07 -12.99
N PRO A 65 10.46 8.44 -14.07
CA PRO A 65 10.14 8.01 -15.44
C PRO A 65 10.05 6.47 -15.59
N GLN A 66 10.84 5.74 -14.83
CA GLN A 66 10.81 4.26 -14.82
C GLN A 66 9.52 3.72 -14.22
N SER A 67 9.07 4.34 -13.12
CA SER A 67 7.79 3.99 -12.49
C SER A 67 6.62 4.17 -13.45
N GLU A 68 6.64 5.26 -14.23
CA GLU A 68 5.62 5.51 -15.27
C GLU A 68 5.60 4.43 -16.35
N ASN A 69 6.78 4.02 -16.82
CA ASN A 69 6.89 3.00 -17.86
C ASN A 69 6.32 1.66 -17.39
N VAL A 70 6.74 1.21 -16.21
CA VAL A 70 6.25 -0.05 -15.62
C VAL A 70 4.74 0.03 -15.34
N TRP A 71 4.28 1.18 -14.87
CA TRP A 71 2.86 1.41 -14.62
C TRP A 71 2.01 1.28 -15.88
N ARG A 72 2.47 1.88 -17.01
CA ARG A 72 1.79 1.77 -18.31
C ARG A 72 1.82 0.35 -18.87
N GLN A 73 2.92 -0.38 -18.68
CA GLN A 73 2.97 -1.79 -19.05
C GLN A 73 1.94 -2.62 -18.28
N ALA A 74 1.80 -2.39 -16.97
CA ALA A 74 0.80 -3.04 -16.16
C ALA A 74 -0.65 -2.68 -16.60
N ASP A 75 -0.89 -1.46 -17.11
CA ASP A 75 -2.16 -1.10 -17.74
C ASP A 75 -2.44 -1.97 -18.99
N THR A 76 -1.43 -2.20 -19.81
CA THR A 76 -1.56 -3.02 -21.03
C THR A 76 -1.98 -4.46 -20.72
N TYR A 77 -1.53 -5.00 -19.62
CA TYR A 77 -1.86 -6.36 -19.17
C TYR A 77 -3.04 -6.42 -18.19
N ASN A 78 -3.68 -5.30 -17.89
CA ASN A 78 -4.79 -5.18 -16.92
C ASN A 78 -4.44 -5.76 -15.54
N VAL A 79 -3.21 -5.61 -15.09
CA VAL A 79 -2.76 -6.11 -13.78
C VAL A 79 -3.22 -5.12 -12.69
N PRO A 80 -4.04 -5.56 -11.71
CA PRO A 80 -4.36 -4.75 -10.54
C PRO A 80 -3.11 -4.42 -9.75
N ARG A 81 -3.05 -3.23 -9.14
CA ARG A 81 -1.83 -2.82 -8.43
C ARG A 81 -2.10 -1.95 -7.23
N MET A 82 -1.20 -2.10 -6.28
CA MET A 82 -1.07 -1.25 -5.11
C MET A 82 0.22 -0.43 -5.22
N ALA A 83 0.24 0.76 -4.64
CA ALA A 83 1.45 1.56 -4.47
C ALA A 83 1.97 1.40 -3.04
N PHE A 84 3.27 1.17 -2.90
CA PHE A 84 3.95 1.13 -1.62
C PHE A 84 4.99 2.26 -1.56
N ILE A 85 4.81 3.21 -0.65
CA ILE A 85 5.73 4.32 -0.44
C ILE A 85 6.82 3.87 0.52
N ASN A 86 8.02 3.68 0.01
CA ASN A 86 9.18 3.18 0.75
C ASN A 86 10.17 4.29 1.10
N LYS A 87 11.07 4.01 2.02
CA LYS A 87 12.12 4.93 2.47
C LYS A 87 11.56 6.18 3.16
N MET A 88 10.61 5.98 4.07
CA MET A 88 10.05 7.06 4.89
C MET A 88 11.06 7.61 5.92
N ASP A 89 12.11 6.86 6.19
CA ASP A 89 13.21 7.14 7.11
C ASP A 89 14.33 8.04 6.55
N ILE A 90 14.34 8.32 5.24
CA ILE A 90 15.41 9.12 4.64
C ILE A 90 15.11 10.61 4.67
N LEU A 91 16.15 11.43 4.69
CA LEU A 91 16.03 12.90 4.65
C LEU A 91 15.36 13.37 3.34
N GLY A 92 14.28 14.12 3.47
CA GLY A 92 13.44 14.61 2.37
C GLY A 92 12.32 13.66 1.99
N ALA A 93 11.98 12.69 2.84
CA ALA A 93 10.80 11.84 2.66
C ALA A 93 9.51 12.68 2.74
N ASP A 94 8.63 12.51 1.73
CA ASP A 94 7.34 13.18 1.64
C ASP A 94 6.28 12.22 1.10
N PHE A 95 5.54 11.59 2.01
CA PHE A 95 4.49 10.64 1.68
C PHE A 95 3.38 11.29 0.85
N TYR A 96 2.85 12.41 1.32
CA TYR A 96 1.72 13.08 0.67
C TYR A 96 2.08 13.64 -0.69
N GLY A 97 3.30 14.18 -0.83
CA GLY A 97 3.82 14.60 -2.13
C GLY A 97 3.99 13.43 -3.11
N ALA A 98 4.39 12.25 -2.64
CA ALA A 98 4.47 11.06 -3.47
C ALA A 98 3.08 10.55 -3.89
N VAL A 99 2.10 10.54 -3.00
CA VAL A 99 0.69 10.20 -3.31
C VAL A 99 0.12 11.15 -4.36
N GLU A 100 0.34 12.46 -4.20
CA GLU A 100 -0.13 13.46 -5.15
C GLU A 100 0.51 13.31 -6.54
N GLN A 101 1.79 12.95 -6.59
CA GLN A 101 2.45 12.63 -7.87
C GLN A 101 1.85 11.37 -8.52
N ILE A 102 1.49 10.35 -7.74
CA ILE A 102 0.80 9.16 -8.26
C ILE A 102 -0.55 9.56 -8.84
N ARG A 103 -1.34 10.37 -8.14
CA ARG A 103 -2.64 10.87 -8.60
C ARG A 103 -2.53 11.66 -9.90
N THR A 104 -1.58 12.56 -9.98
CA THR A 104 -1.45 13.50 -11.11
C THR A 104 -0.73 12.91 -12.33
N ARG A 105 0.37 12.18 -12.12
CA ARG A 105 1.23 11.70 -13.21
C ARG A 105 0.83 10.34 -13.76
N LEU A 106 0.30 9.47 -12.92
CA LEU A 106 -0.16 8.15 -13.34
C LEU A 106 -1.64 8.13 -13.73
N GLY A 107 -2.35 9.25 -13.54
CA GLY A 107 -3.75 9.41 -13.92
C GLY A 107 -4.67 8.43 -13.20
N LYS A 108 -4.33 8.03 -11.97
CA LYS A 108 -5.07 7.06 -11.18
C LYS A 108 -5.68 7.71 -9.94
N ASN A 109 -6.87 7.27 -9.61
CA ASN A 109 -7.55 7.64 -8.38
C ASN A 109 -6.96 6.82 -7.22
N ALA A 110 -5.78 7.23 -6.76
CA ALA A 110 -5.09 6.55 -5.67
C ALA A 110 -5.69 6.97 -4.33
N ILE A 111 -6.09 6.00 -3.54
CA ILE A 111 -6.58 6.16 -2.16
C ILE A 111 -5.56 5.61 -1.18
N CYS A 112 -5.42 6.25 -0.03
CA CYS A 112 -4.55 5.76 1.03
C CYS A 112 -5.24 4.66 1.80
N LEU A 113 -4.54 3.55 2.01
CA LEU A 113 -4.95 2.45 2.91
C LEU A 113 -4.32 2.62 4.29
N GLN A 114 -3.15 3.27 4.32
CA GLN A 114 -2.35 3.50 5.52
C GLN A 114 -1.72 4.88 5.47
N LEU A 115 -1.52 5.50 6.63
CA LEU A 115 -0.83 6.77 6.77
C LEU A 115 0.44 6.61 7.61
N PRO A 116 1.55 7.30 7.29
CA PRO A 116 2.76 7.25 8.10
C PRO A 116 2.63 8.05 9.39
N ILE A 117 3.22 7.57 10.47
CA ILE A 117 3.39 8.30 11.73
C ILE A 117 4.81 8.82 11.77
N GLY A 118 4.95 10.14 11.59
CA GLY A 118 6.24 10.79 11.43
C GLY A 118 6.88 10.59 10.07
N LYS A 119 8.06 11.16 9.89
CA LYS A 119 8.90 11.05 8.69
C LYS A 119 10.36 11.21 9.06
N GLU A 120 11.25 10.78 8.18
CA GLU A 120 12.69 10.85 8.39
C GLU A 120 13.08 10.14 9.71
N ASP A 121 13.92 10.74 10.53
CA ASP A 121 14.34 10.18 11.83
C ASP A 121 13.18 10.05 12.85
N GLU A 122 12.05 10.71 12.58
CA GLU A 122 10.85 10.63 13.42
C GLU A 122 9.82 9.60 12.93
N PHE A 123 10.11 8.87 11.86
CA PHE A 123 9.24 7.80 11.39
C PHE A 123 9.16 6.68 12.43
N LYS A 124 7.96 6.42 12.94
CA LYS A 124 7.73 5.49 14.05
C LYS A 124 6.80 4.33 13.72
N GLY A 125 6.00 4.48 12.66
CA GLY A 125 4.99 3.48 12.35
C GLY A 125 3.97 3.95 11.33
N ILE A 126 2.84 3.28 11.31
CA ILE A 126 1.74 3.55 10.38
C ILE A 126 0.40 3.54 11.09
N ILE A 127 -0.56 4.26 10.54
CA ILE A 127 -1.98 4.14 10.87
C ILE A 127 -2.63 3.27 9.81
N ASP A 128 -3.31 2.22 10.22
CA ASP A 128 -4.16 1.42 9.34
C ASP A 128 -5.57 2.02 9.31
N LEU A 129 -6.03 2.38 8.11
CA LEU A 129 -7.32 3.04 7.93
C LEU A 129 -8.51 2.06 7.90
N PHE A 130 -8.26 0.75 7.78
CA PHE A 130 -9.31 -0.25 7.91
C PHE A 130 -9.63 -0.52 9.39
N GLU A 131 -8.60 -0.75 10.19
CA GLU A 131 -8.76 -1.06 11.62
C GLU A 131 -8.85 0.20 12.49
N MET A 132 -8.50 1.37 11.95
CA MET A 132 -8.38 2.64 12.69
C MET A 132 -7.49 2.49 13.93
N LYS A 133 -6.32 1.88 13.72
CA LYS A 133 -5.30 1.63 14.74
C LYS A 133 -3.93 2.09 14.25
N ALA A 134 -3.07 2.42 15.20
CA ALA A 134 -1.68 2.75 14.94
C ALA A 134 -0.77 1.55 15.25
N TYR A 135 0.13 1.25 14.33
CA TYR A 135 1.16 0.23 14.43
C TYR A 135 2.51 0.91 14.61
N ILE A 136 3.06 0.83 15.82
CA ILE A 136 4.32 1.47 16.17
C ILE A 136 5.43 0.40 16.17
N TYR A 137 6.49 0.67 15.42
CA TYR A 137 7.67 -0.18 15.35
C TYR A 137 8.64 0.18 16.48
N ASN A 138 8.85 -0.75 17.41
CA ASN A 138 9.74 -0.56 18.56
C ASN A 138 11.19 -0.94 18.26
N ASP A 139 11.43 -1.63 17.14
CA ASP A 139 12.75 -2.07 16.70
C ASP A 139 12.95 -1.82 15.19
N ASP A 140 14.22 -1.75 14.78
CA ASP A 140 14.61 -1.50 13.37
C ASP A 140 14.26 -2.66 12.43
N LYS A 141 13.94 -3.83 12.95
CA LYS A 141 13.58 -5.01 12.16
C LYS A 141 12.09 -5.18 11.94
N GLY A 142 11.28 -4.43 12.69
CA GLY A 142 9.82 -4.56 12.64
C GLY A 142 9.31 -5.89 13.24
N GLU A 143 10.08 -6.50 14.14
CA GLU A 143 9.68 -7.73 14.85
C GLU A 143 8.84 -7.41 16.10
N ASP A 144 9.10 -6.27 16.73
CA ASP A 144 8.35 -5.77 17.89
C ASP A 144 7.41 -4.62 17.45
N ILE A 145 6.14 -4.96 17.27
CA ILE A 145 5.10 -4.03 16.83
C ILE A 145 4.08 -3.85 17.95
N ALA A 146 3.90 -2.61 18.40
CA ALA A 146 2.83 -2.24 19.31
C ALA A 146 1.62 -1.74 18.53
N VAL A 147 0.44 -2.34 18.79
CA VAL A 147 -0.84 -1.87 18.26
C VAL A 147 -1.49 -0.97 19.32
N VAL A 148 -1.68 0.29 18.98
CA VAL A 148 -2.17 1.32 19.90
C VAL A 148 -3.27 2.17 19.24
N ASP A 149 -3.91 3.02 20.02
CA ASP A 149 -4.84 4.01 19.47
C ASP A 149 -4.10 5.07 18.65
N ILE A 150 -4.81 5.65 17.67
CA ILE A 150 -4.25 6.70 16.82
C ILE A 150 -3.86 7.90 17.69
N PRO A 151 -2.66 8.48 17.47
CA PRO A 151 -2.24 9.71 18.16
C PRO A 151 -3.27 10.85 17.99
N ASP A 152 -3.50 11.61 19.05
CA ASP A 152 -4.56 12.64 19.07
C ASP A 152 -4.39 13.70 17.97
N ASP A 153 -3.15 14.04 17.64
CA ASP A 153 -2.79 14.99 16.58
C ASP A 153 -3.00 14.46 15.15
N MET A 154 -3.26 13.17 15.00
CA MET A 154 -3.48 12.53 13.70
C MET A 154 -4.90 11.97 13.52
N LYS A 155 -5.75 12.08 14.54
CA LYS A 155 -7.12 11.54 14.49
C LYS A 155 -7.96 12.17 13.38
N ASP A 156 -7.95 13.50 13.29
CA ASP A 156 -8.75 14.23 12.31
C ASP A 156 -8.33 13.86 10.86
N ASP A 157 -7.01 13.76 10.62
CA ASP A 157 -6.49 13.34 9.32
C ASP A 157 -6.86 11.89 9.03
N ALA A 158 -6.71 10.99 10.00
CA ALA A 158 -7.07 9.57 9.83
C ALA A 158 -8.56 9.41 9.52
N GLU A 159 -9.44 10.14 10.20
CA GLU A 159 -10.88 10.14 9.93
C GLU A 159 -11.19 10.64 8.52
N LEU A 160 -10.55 11.73 8.08
CA LEU A 160 -10.72 12.27 6.74
C LEU A 160 -10.34 11.26 5.66
N TYR A 161 -9.16 10.62 5.79
CA TYR A 161 -8.71 9.60 4.85
C TYR A 161 -9.53 8.30 4.93
N ARG A 162 -10.06 7.96 6.12
CA ARG A 162 -10.99 6.84 6.29
C ARG A 162 -12.28 7.06 5.50
N VAL A 163 -12.86 8.26 5.57
CA VAL A 163 -14.06 8.61 4.80
C VAL A 163 -13.78 8.49 3.30
N GLU A 164 -12.68 9.07 2.79
CA GLU A 164 -12.27 8.93 1.39
C GLU A 164 -12.15 7.45 0.97
N LEU A 165 -11.53 6.63 1.83
CA LEU A 165 -11.36 5.19 1.58
C LEU A 165 -12.70 4.47 1.49
N VAL A 166 -13.58 4.65 2.47
CA VAL A 166 -14.89 3.99 2.53
C VAL A 166 -15.75 4.39 1.34
N GLU A 167 -15.85 5.69 1.03
CA GLU A 167 -16.59 6.17 -0.14
C GLU A 167 -16.10 5.52 -1.44
N LYS A 168 -14.79 5.42 -1.62
CA LYS A 168 -14.21 4.80 -2.82
C LYS A 168 -14.40 3.29 -2.90
N ILE A 169 -14.48 2.60 -1.79
CA ILE A 169 -14.82 1.18 -1.76
C ILE A 169 -16.30 0.99 -2.10
N CYS A 170 -17.18 1.79 -1.51
CA CYS A 170 -18.62 1.74 -1.78
C CYS A 170 -18.96 2.05 -3.25
N GLU A 171 -18.18 2.90 -3.94
CA GLU A 171 -18.34 3.15 -5.38
C GLU A 171 -18.18 1.89 -6.26
N LEU A 172 -17.58 0.82 -5.74
CA LEU A 172 -17.32 -0.42 -6.49
C LEU A 172 -18.43 -1.47 -6.37
N ASP A 173 -19.37 -1.28 -5.44
CA ASP A 173 -20.43 -2.24 -5.17
C ASP A 173 -21.72 -1.52 -4.78
N ASP A 174 -22.80 -1.75 -5.53
CA ASP A 174 -24.06 -1.06 -5.35
C ASP A 174 -24.74 -1.40 -4.00
N ASP A 175 -24.56 -2.61 -3.49
CA ASP A 175 -25.15 -3.04 -2.20
C ASP A 175 -24.41 -2.35 -1.05
N LEU A 176 -23.07 -2.29 -1.08
CA LEU A 176 -22.26 -1.54 -0.12
C LEU A 176 -22.56 -0.04 -0.15
N MET A 177 -22.81 0.52 -1.33
CA MET A 177 -23.18 1.92 -1.47
C MET A 177 -24.53 2.19 -0.81
N MET A 178 -25.50 1.29 -0.94
CA MET A 178 -26.81 1.44 -0.28
C MET A 178 -26.70 1.37 1.25
N GLU A 179 -25.93 0.43 1.79
CA GLU A 179 -25.67 0.30 3.24
C GLU A 179 -25.01 1.60 3.78
N TYR A 180 -24.02 2.11 3.06
CA TYR A 180 -23.33 3.36 3.43
C TYR A 180 -24.28 4.57 3.45
N LEU A 181 -25.17 4.68 2.44
CA LEU A 181 -26.16 5.77 2.37
C LEU A 181 -27.25 5.66 3.46
N GLU A 182 -27.53 4.47 3.97
CA GLU A 182 -28.42 4.23 5.11
C GLU A 182 -27.74 4.52 6.45
N GLY A 183 -26.45 4.85 6.44
CA GLY A 183 -25.65 5.20 7.62
C GLY A 183 -25.00 4.01 8.32
N GLU A 184 -24.95 2.86 7.66
CA GLU A 184 -24.20 1.69 8.12
C GLU A 184 -22.79 1.73 7.53
N GLU A 185 -21.77 1.64 8.39
CA GLU A 185 -20.38 1.58 7.92
C GLU A 185 -20.06 0.15 7.48
N PRO A 186 -19.53 -0.05 6.24
CA PRO A 186 -19.18 -1.38 5.76
C PRO A 186 -18.23 -2.09 6.72
N SER A 187 -18.49 -3.35 7.04
CA SER A 187 -17.61 -4.16 7.88
C SER A 187 -16.37 -4.63 7.09
N VAL A 188 -15.23 -4.65 7.75
CA VAL A 188 -13.96 -5.18 7.21
C VAL A 188 -13.95 -6.71 7.15
#